data_20044995336eb5b35d6c41d27039bb3f
#
_entry.id   20044995336eb5b35d6c41d27039bb3f
#
_cell.length_a   1.000
_cell.length_b   1.000
_cell.length_c   1.000
_cell.angle_alpha   90.00
_cell.angle_beta   90.00
_cell.angle_gamma   90.00
#
_symmetry.space_group_name_H-M   'P 1'
#
loop_
_entity.id
_entity.type
_entity.pdbx_description
1 polymer ?
#
loop_
_entity_poly.entity_id
_entity_poly.type
_entity_poly.pdbx_seq_one_letter_code
_entity_poly.pdbx_strand_id
1 'polypeptide(L)'
;MRCLDDTFQSENKSLVGVESCIKKIESLLGTRFVVTCKLGIWGIGGIGKTTITGALFKKYSRHFEGAYFAQNVREAEKTGMSAHLRQELLSTLLNDDGNVKIIPNIGLNFESKRLTRKKVLIVFDDVTDRKQIEFLIGELDSFASGSLIIITTRDKQVLINCWADKIYEVKELADADALKLFSRCAFRQDHPVACYMELTYKIIKYAQGVPLALKVLGLFLSARRKEEWESAITKLETVPHMEIQDVLKISYDGLDYVEQAMFLDIACYFVGANKDFVINYFDAIDFFPEIGLGRLVDKSLITISCNKIRMHDLLQDMGRKIDREAAINNPGKCRRLWHHKDVNEVLSKNLVRNYFYYHFFGIQIGTLSERTIFQ
;
A
#
# COMPACT_ATOMS: atom_id res chain seq x y z
N MET A 1 14.23 -20.80 -11.25
CA MET A 1 14.94 -19.76 -12.00
C MET A 1 14.24 -19.33 -13.30
N ARG A 2 13.49 -20.20 -14.01
CA ARG A 2 12.82 -19.84 -15.29
C ARG A 2 11.60 -18.90 -15.19
N CYS A 3 10.77 -18.96 -14.14
CA CYS A 3 9.55 -18.14 -14.06
C CYS A 3 9.76 -16.65 -13.76
N LEU A 4 10.83 -16.26 -13.04
CA LEU A 4 11.12 -14.85 -12.72
C LEU A 4 11.79 -14.12 -13.89
N ASP A 5 12.64 -14.81 -14.67
CA ASP A 5 13.33 -14.20 -15.81
C ASP A 5 12.35 -13.78 -16.93
N ASP A 6 11.32 -14.56 -17.21
CA ASP A 6 10.40 -14.28 -18.31
C ASP A 6 9.42 -13.14 -17.99
N THR A 7 8.95 -13.05 -16.74
CA THR A 7 8.02 -11.99 -16.31
C THR A 7 8.74 -10.63 -16.20
N PHE A 8 9.99 -10.61 -15.73
CA PHE A 8 10.78 -9.38 -15.59
C PHE A 8 11.53 -8.96 -16.88
N GLN A 9 11.79 -9.86 -17.82
CA GLN A 9 12.46 -9.49 -19.07
C GLN A 9 11.57 -8.70 -20.03
N SER A 10 10.26 -8.94 -20.06
CA SER A 10 9.32 -8.17 -20.89
C SER A 10 9.05 -6.76 -20.34
N GLU A 11 9.21 -6.54 -19.03
CA GLU A 11 8.92 -5.28 -18.35
C GLU A 11 10.09 -4.27 -18.31
N ASN A 12 11.31 -4.69 -18.62
CA ASN A 12 12.51 -3.83 -18.51
C ASN A 12 12.49 -2.52 -19.34
N LYS A 13 11.64 -2.42 -20.35
CA LYS A 13 11.44 -1.18 -21.12
C LYS A 13 10.47 -0.19 -20.45
N SER A 14 9.80 -0.58 -19.36
CA SER A 14 8.72 0.19 -18.73
C SER A 14 8.99 0.68 -17.32
N LEU A 15 10.18 0.44 -16.74
CA LEU A 15 10.50 0.83 -15.35
C LEU A 15 10.72 2.35 -15.23
N VAL A 16 9.62 3.09 -15.14
CA VAL A 16 9.64 4.54 -14.95
C VAL A 16 9.81 4.86 -13.46
N GLY A 17 10.71 5.80 -13.12
CA GLY A 17 10.94 6.28 -11.76
C GLY A 17 11.73 5.34 -10.84
N VAL A 18 11.95 4.07 -11.24
CA VAL A 18 12.60 3.05 -10.38
C VAL A 18 14.08 3.36 -10.13
N GLU A 19 14.81 3.89 -11.11
CA GLU A 19 16.24 4.21 -10.95
C GLU A 19 16.50 5.25 -9.85
N SER A 20 15.65 6.24 -9.72
CA SER A 20 15.75 7.25 -8.66
C SER A 20 15.56 6.64 -7.27
N CYS A 21 14.64 5.69 -7.13
CA CYS A 21 14.42 4.93 -5.89
C CYS A 21 15.63 4.05 -5.57
N ILE A 22 16.18 3.35 -6.57
CA ILE A 22 17.38 2.51 -6.39
C ILE A 22 18.54 3.34 -5.88
N LYS A 23 18.83 4.51 -6.50
CA LYS A 23 19.91 5.40 -6.05
C LYS A 23 19.74 5.86 -4.59
N LYS A 24 18.51 6.19 -4.18
CA LYS A 24 18.21 6.56 -2.79
C LYS A 24 18.43 5.39 -1.83
N ILE A 25 17.99 4.19 -2.21
CA ILE A 25 18.19 2.97 -1.41
C ILE A 25 19.69 2.65 -1.31
N GLU A 26 20.44 2.75 -2.38
CA GLU A 26 21.90 2.56 -2.38
C GLU A 26 22.61 3.54 -1.46
N SER A 27 22.21 4.82 -1.50
CA SER A 27 22.73 5.83 -0.58
C SER A 27 22.40 5.50 0.88
N LEU A 28 21.21 4.95 1.15
CA LEU A 28 20.79 4.52 2.49
C LEU A 28 21.57 3.30 2.98
N LEU A 29 21.88 2.36 2.08
CA LEU A 29 22.61 1.14 2.37
C LEU A 29 24.12 1.39 2.58
N GLY A 30 24.70 2.41 1.91
CA GLY A 30 26.13 2.67 1.94
C GLY A 30 26.96 1.74 1.04
N THR A 31 28.29 1.93 1.03
CA THR A 31 29.17 1.29 0.02
C THR A 31 29.64 -0.13 0.33
N ARG A 32 29.47 -0.64 1.56
CA ARG A 32 29.86 -2.01 1.93
C ARG A 32 29.03 -2.55 3.11
N PHE A 33 28.42 -3.70 2.92
CA PHE A 33 27.84 -4.48 4.01
C PHE A 33 28.94 -5.31 4.68
N VAL A 34 29.42 -4.87 5.83
CA VAL A 34 30.39 -5.66 6.64
C VAL A 34 29.61 -6.66 7.53
N VAL A 35 28.32 -6.41 7.76
CA VAL A 35 27.42 -7.22 8.58
C VAL A 35 26.19 -7.58 7.75
N THR A 36 25.39 -8.56 8.17
CA THR A 36 24.06 -8.80 7.59
C THR A 36 23.22 -7.53 7.71
N CYS A 37 22.63 -7.09 6.60
CA CYS A 37 21.80 -5.90 6.55
C CYS A 37 20.35 -6.25 6.24
N LYS A 38 19.41 -5.75 7.05
CA LYS A 38 17.97 -5.90 6.86
C LYS A 38 17.39 -4.59 6.38
N LEU A 39 16.97 -4.55 5.10
CA LEU A 39 16.33 -3.41 4.46
C LEU A 39 14.82 -3.59 4.44
N GLY A 40 14.08 -2.74 5.11
CA GLY A 40 12.63 -2.65 5.01
C GLY A 40 12.20 -1.67 3.91
N ILE A 41 11.25 -2.07 3.07
CA ILE A 41 10.63 -1.20 2.05
C ILE A 41 9.12 -1.20 2.29
N TRP A 42 8.53 -0.04 2.58
CA TRP A 42 7.13 0.08 2.91
C TRP A 42 6.41 1.19 2.15
N GLY A 43 5.08 1.18 2.19
CA GLY A 43 4.21 2.14 1.53
C GLY A 43 2.87 1.51 1.12
N ILE A 44 1.96 2.32 0.61
CA ILE A 44 0.61 1.90 0.23
C ILE A 44 0.59 0.77 -0.81
N GLY A 45 -0.54 0.10 -0.96
CA GLY A 45 -0.78 -0.86 -2.03
C GLY A 45 -0.64 -0.21 -3.41
N GLY A 46 0.03 -0.91 -4.34
CA GLY A 46 0.18 -0.40 -5.72
C GLY A 46 1.26 0.66 -5.95
N ILE A 47 2.02 1.07 -4.90
CA ILE A 47 3.08 2.10 -5.01
C ILE A 47 4.35 1.62 -5.72
N GLY A 48 4.47 0.33 -6.01
CA GLY A 48 5.60 -0.22 -6.76
C GLY A 48 6.69 -0.89 -5.92
N LYS A 49 6.45 -1.26 -4.66
CA LYS A 49 7.43 -1.95 -3.78
C LYS A 49 8.05 -3.17 -4.45
N THR A 50 7.24 -4.10 -4.93
CA THR A 50 7.67 -5.32 -5.63
C THR A 50 8.50 -5.02 -6.88
N THR A 51 8.14 -3.97 -7.63
CA THR A 51 8.87 -3.56 -8.84
C THR A 51 10.28 -3.04 -8.48
N ILE A 52 10.38 -2.22 -7.43
CA ILE A 52 11.66 -1.69 -6.95
C ILE A 52 12.54 -2.81 -6.42
N THR A 53 11.98 -3.72 -5.60
CA THR A 53 12.73 -4.85 -5.05
C THR A 53 13.15 -5.86 -6.11
N GLY A 54 12.32 -6.11 -7.13
CA GLY A 54 12.68 -6.92 -8.29
C GLY A 54 13.85 -6.33 -9.08
N ALA A 55 13.88 -5.02 -9.26
CA ALA A 55 14.99 -4.33 -9.91
C ALA A 55 16.28 -4.38 -9.07
N LEU A 56 16.18 -4.21 -7.74
CA LEU A 56 17.30 -4.38 -6.80
C LEU A 56 17.82 -5.83 -6.84
N PHE A 57 16.92 -6.80 -6.77
CA PHE A 57 17.27 -8.22 -6.82
C PHE A 57 18.02 -8.55 -8.11
N LYS A 58 17.53 -8.13 -9.27
CA LYS A 58 18.18 -8.32 -10.55
C LYS A 58 19.58 -7.69 -10.60
N LYS A 59 19.72 -6.49 -10.01
CA LYS A 59 21.00 -5.75 -9.98
C LYS A 59 22.03 -6.45 -9.12
N TYR A 60 21.63 -6.99 -7.95
CA TYR A 60 22.56 -7.45 -6.92
C TYR A 60 22.71 -8.97 -6.80
N SER A 61 21.75 -9.78 -7.28
CA SER A 61 21.73 -11.23 -7.07
C SER A 61 23.06 -11.95 -7.40
N ARG A 62 23.75 -11.50 -8.45
CA ARG A 62 25.04 -12.09 -8.90
C ARG A 62 26.22 -11.84 -7.95
N HIS A 63 26.07 -10.95 -6.96
CA HIS A 63 27.11 -10.64 -5.97
C HIS A 63 27.03 -11.50 -4.69
N PHE A 64 26.08 -12.42 -4.65
CA PHE A 64 25.80 -13.28 -3.51
C PHE A 64 25.96 -14.76 -3.91
N GLU A 65 26.32 -15.59 -2.93
CA GLU A 65 26.50 -17.05 -3.12
C GLU A 65 25.16 -17.77 -3.30
N GLY A 66 24.07 -17.17 -2.78
CA GLY A 66 22.71 -17.61 -2.97
C GLY A 66 21.76 -16.41 -3.03
N ALA A 67 20.79 -16.45 -3.92
CA ALA A 67 19.80 -15.39 -4.03
C ALA A 67 18.40 -15.98 -4.25
N TYR A 68 17.41 -15.49 -3.50
CA TYR A 68 16.02 -15.94 -3.62
C TYR A 68 15.04 -14.79 -3.45
N PHE A 69 14.00 -14.78 -4.27
CA PHE A 69 12.90 -13.82 -4.21
C PHE A 69 11.60 -14.56 -3.80
N ALA A 70 11.25 -14.49 -2.52
CA ALA A 70 9.99 -15.02 -1.98
C ALA A 70 8.86 -14.06 -2.31
N GLN A 71 8.16 -14.31 -3.42
CA GLN A 71 7.08 -13.46 -3.90
C GLN A 71 5.77 -13.72 -3.15
N ASN A 72 5.01 -12.64 -2.84
CA ASN A 72 3.65 -12.71 -2.27
C ASN A 72 3.55 -13.62 -1.03
N VAL A 73 4.42 -13.41 -0.03
CA VAL A 73 4.47 -14.22 1.21
C VAL A 73 3.10 -14.28 1.89
N ARG A 74 2.39 -13.15 1.95
CA ARG A 74 1.03 -13.08 2.51
C ARG A 74 0.05 -14.01 1.80
N GLU A 75 0.11 -14.09 0.48
CA GLU A 75 -0.78 -14.94 -0.31
C GLU A 75 -0.45 -16.42 -0.15
N ALA A 76 0.86 -16.74 -0.08
CA ALA A 76 1.31 -18.10 0.18
C ALA A 76 0.81 -18.62 1.55
N GLU A 77 0.74 -17.77 2.57
CA GLU A 77 0.15 -18.13 3.87
C GLU A 77 -1.36 -18.37 3.76
N LYS A 78 -2.10 -17.46 3.13
CA LYS A 78 -3.56 -17.57 2.95
C LYS A 78 -3.98 -18.82 2.18
N THR A 79 -3.17 -19.22 1.21
CA THR A 79 -3.46 -20.40 0.36
C THR A 79 -2.86 -21.70 0.92
N GLY A 80 -2.20 -21.66 2.08
CA GLY A 80 -1.56 -22.83 2.67
C GLY A 80 -0.26 -23.27 1.97
N MET A 81 0.29 -22.44 1.08
CA MET A 81 1.48 -22.75 0.28
C MET A 81 2.82 -22.37 0.95
N SER A 82 2.80 -21.92 2.21
CA SER A 82 4.01 -21.48 2.93
C SER A 82 5.07 -22.57 3.02
N ALA A 83 4.68 -23.84 3.19
CA ALA A 83 5.62 -24.97 3.23
C ALA A 83 6.32 -25.19 1.89
N HIS A 84 5.61 -25.04 0.77
CA HIS A 84 6.17 -25.13 -0.58
C HIS A 84 7.15 -23.97 -0.85
N LEU A 85 6.74 -22.73 -0.51
CA LEU A 85 7.61 -21.54 -0.63
C LEU A 85 8.89 -21.71 0.18
N ARG A 86 8.81 -22.27 1.40
CA ARG A 86 9.98 -22.60 2.23
C ARG A 86 10.89 -23.61 1.57
N GLN A 87 10.33 -24.69 1.04
CA GLN A 87 11.11 -25.74 0.37
C GLN A 87 11.86 -25.18 -0.83
N GLU A 88 11.21 -24.39 -1.67
CA GLU A 88 11.81 -23.76 -2.84
C GLU A 88 12.93 -22.78 -2.44
N LEU A 89 12.71 -21.96 -1.40
CA LEU A 89 13.70 -21.05 -0.85
C LEU A 89 14.95 -21.82 -0.38
N LEU A 90 14.78 -22.83 0.44
CA LEU A 90 15.88 -23.60 1.02
C LEU A 90 16.65 -24.38 -0.05
N SER A 91 15.97 -25.06 -0.99
CA SER A 91 16.61 -25.77 -2.09
C SER A 91 17.45 -24.83 -2.97
N THR A 92 16.91 -23.64 -3.29
CA THR A 92 17.61 -22.63 -4.10
C THR A 92 18.85 -22.08 -3.38
N LEU A 93 18.73 -21.70 -2.11
CA LEU A 93 19.84 -21.12 -1.35
C LEU A 93 20.92 -22.15 -1.01
N LEU A 94 20.56 -23.41 -0.80
CA LEU A 94 21.51 -24.47 -0.46
C LEU A 94 22.11 -25.16 -1.70
N ASN A 95 21.61 -24.87 -2.91
CA ASN A 95 21.99 -25.54 -4.17
C ASN A 95 21.79 -27.07 -4.09
N ASP A 96 20.78 -27.53 -3.38
CA ASP A 96 20.44 -28.95 -3.26
C ASP A 96 19.35 -29.27 -4.31
N ASP A 97 19.64 -30.14 -5.27
CA ASP A 97 18.75 -30.56 -6.38
C ASP A 97 17.47 -31.27 -5.87
N GLY A 98 16.62 -30.56 -5.15
CA GLY A 98 15.26 -30.98 -4.78
C GLY A 98 15.14 -32.09 -3.72
N ASN A 99 16.26 -32.61 -3.15
CA ASN A 99 16.28 -33.71 -2.18
C ASN A 99 16.24 -33.26 -0.69
N VAL A 100 15.92 -31.99 -0.43
CA VAL A 100 15.70 -31.55 0.96
C VAL A 100 14.38 -32.13 1.44
N LYS A 101 14.43 -33.30 2.09
CA LYS A 101 13.30 -33.82 2.86
C LYS A 101 13.10 -32.94 4.07
N ILE A 102 12.14 -32.03 4.00
CA ILE A 102 11.72 -31.25 5.17
C ILE A 102 11.10 -32.23 6.18
N ILE A 103 11.85 -32.54 7.23
CA ILE A 103 11.30 -33.26 8.37
C ILE A 103 10.64 -32.20 9.25
N PRO A 104 9.30 -32.21 9.44
CA PRO A 104 8.65 -31.25 10.31
C PRO A 104 9.31 -31.26 11.68
N ASN A 105 9.73 -30.10 12.17
CA ASN A 105 10.32 -29.81 13.48
C ASN A 105 11.77 -30.27 13.79
N ILE A 106 12.43 -31.08 12.96
CA ILE A 106 13.82 -31.49 13.22
C ILE A 106 14.84 -30.83 12.27
N GLY A 107 14.40 -30.40 11.07
CA GLY A 107 15.29 -29.84 10.03
C GLY A 107 15.74 -28.40 10.26
N LEU A 108 15.01 -27.58 11.04
CA LEU A 108 15.29 -26.16 11.24
C LEU A 108 16.73 -25.86 11.68
N ASN A 109 17.28 -26.64 12.61
CA ASN A 109 18.61 -26.41 13.18
C ASN A 109 19.78 -26.76 12.23
N PHE A 110 19.58 -27.70 11.31
CA PHE A 110 20.68 -28.15 10.42
C PHE A 110 20.70 -27.26 9.15
N GLU A 111 19.57 -27.00 8.56
CA GLU A 111 19.42 -26.15 7.36
C GLU A 111 19.81 -24.70 7.68
N SER A 112 19.36 -24.17 8.82
CA SER A 112 19.73 -22.83 9.30
C SER A 112 21.26 -22.72 9.46
N LYS A 113 21.93 -23.73 10.07
CA LYS A 113 23.39 -23.73 10.23
C LYS A 113 24.14 -23.73 8.90
N ARG A 114 23.60 -24.29 7.83
CA ARG A 114 24.22 -24.23 6.49
C ARG A 114 24.07 -22.83 5.87
N LEU A 115 22.90 -22.20 6.06
CA LEU A 115 22.64 -20.83 5.60
C LEU A 115 23.51 -19.80 6.31
N THR A 116 23.83 -19.98 7.60
CA THR A 116 24.68 -19.06 8.38
C THR A 116 26.07 -18.87 7.79
N ARG A 117 26.53 -19.79 6.94
CA ARG A 117 27.87 -19.75 6.33
C ARG A 117 27.87 -19.15 4.92
N LYS A 118 26.70 -18.89 4.32
CA LYS A 118 26.57 -18.36 2.96
C LYS A 118 26.20 -16.89 2.97
N LYS A 119 26.83 -16.10 2.11
CA LYS A 119 26.43 -14.74 1.81
C LYS A 119 25.24 -14.74 0.87
N VAL A 120 24.05 -14.35 1.37
CA VAL A 120 22.80 -14.48 0.66
C VAL A 120 22.09 -13.14 0.42
N LEU A 121 21.33 -13.07 -0.69
CA LEU A 121 20.34 -12.05 -0.96
C LEU A 121 18.95 -12.68 -0.90
N ILE A 122 18.16 -12.30 0.07
CA ILE A 122 16.76 -12.77 0.18
C ILE A 122 15.82 -11.59 0.13
N VAL A 123 14.80 -11.69 -0.71
CA VAL A 123 13.68 -10.75 -0.73
C VAL A 123 12.43 -11.47 -0.23
N PHE A 124 11.77 -10.93 0.78
CA PHE A 124 10.45 -11.32 1.23
C PHE A 124 9.44 -10.25 0.81
N ASP A 125 8.59 -10.58 -0.15
CA ASP A 125 7.65 -9.62 -0.72
C ASP A 125 6.25 -9.76 -0.12
N ASP A 126 5.62 -8.61 0.20
CA ASP A 126 4.27 -8.46 0.78
C ASP A 126 4.10 -9.20 2.13
N VAL A 127 5.03 -8.98 3.06
CA VAL A 127 5.01 -9.56 4.41
C VAL A 127 4.00 -8.80 5.29
N THR A 128 3.21 -9.51 6.09
CA THR A 128 2.23 -8.94 7.03
C THR A 128 2.53 -9.25 8.50
N ASP A 129 3.34 -10.27 8.77
CA ASP A 129 3.75 -10.63 10.13
C ASP A 129 5.19 -11.19 10.11
N ARG A 130 5.97 -10.89 11.15
CA ARG A 130 7.32 -11.43 11.34
C ARG A 130 7.35 -12.96 11.36
N LYS A 131 6.32 -13.61 11.90
CA LYS A 131 6.19 -15.07 11.95
C LYS A 131 6.24 -15.73 10.57
N GLN A 132 5.81 -15.04 9.52
CA GLN A 132 5.91 -15.52 8.14
C GLN A 132 7.38 -15.75 7.74
N ILE A 133 8.26 -14.80 8.11
CA ILE A 133 9.70 -14.91 7.82
C ILE A 133 10.34 -15.97 8.72
N GLU A 134 10.00 -15.99 10.01
CA GLU A 134 10.48 -16.98 10.97
C GLU A 134 10.13 -18.42 10.53
N PHE A 135 8.93 -18.61 9.97
CA PHE A 135 8.55 -19.90 9.39
C PHE A 135 9.42 -20.29 8.18
N LEU A 136 9.77 -19.33 7.32
CA LEU A 136 10.49 -19.60 6.08
C LEU A 136 11.98 -19.89 6.32
N ILE A 137 12.63 -19.14 7.21
CA ILE A 137 14.09 -19.18 7.38
C ILE A 137 14.58 -19.34 8.83
N GLY A 138 13.67 -19.31 9.81
CA GLY A 138 14.03 -19.23 11.22
C GLY A 138 14.45 -17.81 11.63
N GLU A 139 15.56 -17.69 12.38
CA GLU A 139 16.02 -16.40 12.88
C GLU A 139 16.69 -15.54 11.80
N LEU A 140 16.27 -14.27 11.70
CA LEU A 140 16.79 -13.29 10.73
C LEU A 140 18.26 -12.91 10.95
N ASP A 141 18.79 -13.11 12.15
CA ASP A 141 20.15 -12.71 12.52
C ASP A 141 21.21 -13.80 12.26
N SER A 142 20.80 -14.95 11.69
CA SER A 142 21.65 -16.14 11.54
C SER A 142 22.42 -16.20 10.23
N PHE A 143 22.55 -15.13 9.44
CA PHE A 143 23.21 -15.18 8.13
C PHE A 143 24.67 -14.73 8.17
N ALA A 144 25.46 -15.20 7.19
CA ALA A 144 26.85 -14.77 7.04
C ALA A 144 26.97 -13.25 6.82
N SER A 145 28.02 -12.68 7.36
CA SER A 145 28.37 -11.27 7.17
C SER A 145 28.33 -10.86 5.69
N GLY A 146 27.74 -9.72 5.40
CA GLY A 146 27.55 -9.23 4.04
C GLY A 146 26.30 -9.75 3.33
N SER A 147 25.44 -10.52 4.01
CA SER A 147 24.11 -10.87 3.49
C SER A 147 23.18 -9.66 3.47
N LEU A 148 22.24 -9.65 2.53
CA LEU A 148 21.20 -8.60 2.42
C LEU A 148 19.82 -9.24 2.42
N ILE A 149 19.00 -8.86 3.40
CA ILE A 149 17.61 -9.28 3.49
C ILE A 149 16.73 -8.06 3.20
N ILE A 150 15.87 -8.17 2.21
CA ILE A 150 14.93 -7.13 1.84
C ILE A 150 13.53 -7.59 2.19
N ILE A 151 12.78 -6.78 2.93
CA ILE A 151 11.41 -7.07 3.35
C ILE A 151 10.51 -5.98 2.79
N THR A 152 9.51 -6.35 1.99
CA THR A 152 8.47 -5.40 1.59
C THR A 152 7.19 -5.63 2.37
N THR A 153 6.54 -4.55 2.74
CA THR A 153 5.29 -4.59 3.51
C THR A 153 4.44 -3.34 3.26
N ARG A 154 3.17 -3.41 3.64
CA ARG A 154 2.26 -2.27 3.72
C ARG A 154 2.16 -1.69 5.14
N ASP A 155 2.75 -2.37 6.12
CA ASP A 155 2.69 -2.04 7.53
C ASP A 155 4.11 -1.84 8.08
N LYS A 156 4.45 -0.60 8.41
CA LYS A 156 5.76 -0.24 8.95
C LYS A 156 6.10 -0.97 10.23
N GLN A 157 5.09 -1.28 11.07
CA GLN A 157 5.30 -2.00 12.32
C GLN A 157 5.91 -3.40 12.10
N VAL A 158 5.58 -4.07 10.98
CA VAL A 158 6.20 -5.34 10.59
C VAL A 158 7.71 -5.19 10.45
N LEU A 159 8.19 -4.10 9.85
CA LEU A 159 9.63 -3.86 9.69
C LEU A 159 10.33 -3.61 11.04
N ILE A 160 9.67 -2.89 11.93
CA ILE A 160 10.16 -2.66 13.29
C ILE A 160 10.26 -4.00 14.05
N ASN A 161 9.23 -4.83 13.96
CA ASN A 161 9.20 -6.16 14.56
C ASN A 161 10.26 -7.10 13.98
N CYS A 162 10.63 -6.94 12.70
CA CYS A 162 11.70 -7.67 12.04
C CYS A 162 13.09 -7.09 12.32
N TRP A 163 13.22 -6.05 13.15
CA TRP A 163 14.48 -5.37 13.45
C TRP A 163 15.22 -4.91 12.19
N ALA A 164 14.47 -4.27 11.25
CA ALA A 164 15.05 -3.73 10.03
C ALA A 164 16.06 -2.62 10.36
N ASP A 165 17.31 -2.78 9.88
CA ASP A 165 18.40 -1.82 10.11
C ASP A 165 18.17 -0.51 9.38
N LYS A 166 17.56 -0.60 8.20
CA LYS A 166 17.22 0.55 7.35
C LYS A 166 15.79 0.41 6.86
N ILE A 167 15.04 1.51 6.86
CA ILE A 167 13.66 1.55 6.38
C ILE A 167 13.54 2.62 5.30
N TYR A 168 13.07 2.21 4.12
CA TYR A 168 12.79 3.08 2.99
C TYR A 168 11.28 3.16 2.73
N GLU A 169 10.73 4.36 2.76
CA GLU A 169 9.35 4.63 2.36
C GLU A 169 9.29 4.92 0.87
N VAL A 170 8.50 4.14 0.12
CA VAL A 170 8.27 4.40 -1.30
C VAL A 170 7.24 5.51 -1.44
N LYS A 171 7.64 6.60 -2.08
CA LYS A 171 6.77 7.73 -2.39
C LYS A 171 6.16 7.58 -3.77
N GLU A 172 5.12 8.35 -4.03
CA GLU A 172 4.45 8.49 -5.30
C GLU A 172 5.44 8.93 -6.39
N LEU A 173 5.13 8.61 -7.64
CA LEU A 173 5.91 9.08 -8.79
C LEU A 173 5.78 10.60 -8.92
N ALA A 174 6.88 11.26 -9.27
CA ALA A 174 6.85 12.65 -9.68
C ALA A 174 6.02 12.83 -10.96
N ASP A 175 5.46 14.01 -11.17
CA ASP A 175 4.55 14.31 -12.28
C ASP A 175 5.11 13.90 -13.66
N ALA A 176 6.41 14.13 -13.90
CA ALA A 176 7.05 13.73 -15.16
C ALA A 176 7.08 12.21 -15.36
N ASP A 177 7.39 11.45 -14.31
CA ASP A 177 7.39 9.98 -14.34
C ASP A 177 5.96 9.43 -14.40
N ALA A 178 5.01 10.05 -13.69
CA ALA A 178 3.60 9.70 -13.75
C ALA A 178 3.04 9.89 -15.16
N LEU A 179 3.33 11.02 -15.81
CA LEU A 179 2.96 11.32 -17.19
C LEU A 179 3.53 10.27 -18.15
N LYS A 180 4.81 9.95 -17.99
CA LYS A 180 5.50 8.97 -18.83
C LYS A 180 4.91 7.56 -18.66
N LEU A 181 4.69 7.12 -17.42
CA LEU A 181 4.12 5.79 -17.14
C LEU A 181 2.70 5.66 -17.71
N PHE A 182 1.84 6.65 -17.46
CA PHE A 182 0.50 6.67 -17.98
C PHE A 182 0.48 6.67 -19.50
N SER A 183 1.29 7.55 -20.14
CA SER A 183 1.34 7.68 -21.60
C SER A 183 1.80 6.39 -22.29
N ARG A 184 2.74 5.66 -21.70
CA ARG A 184 3.16 4.33 -22.18
C ARG A 184 2.03 3.32 -22.17
N CYS A 185 1.20 3.35 -21.12
CA CYS A 185 0.06 2.44 -21.01
C CYS A 185 -1.10 2.83 -21.96
N ALA A 186 -1.40 4.12 -22.07
CA ALA A 186 -2.54 4.61 -22.84
C ALA A 186 -2.24 4.74 -24.34
N PHE A 187 -1.02 5.18 -24.68
CA PHE A 187 -0.63 5.56 -26.05
C PHE A 187 0.57 4.78 -26.61
N ARG A 188 1.20 3.90 -25.80
CA ARG A 188 2.43 3.15 -26.16
C ARG A 188 3.62 4.04 -26.53
N GLN A 189 3.65 5.28 -26.01
CA GLN A 189 4.72 6.25 -26.19
C GLN A 189 4.96 7.05 -24.91
N ASP A 190 6.06 7.80 -24.83
CA ASP A 190 6.47 8.50 -23.58
C ASP A 190 5.68 9.78 -23.30
N HIS A 191 4.90 10.27 -24.24
CA HIS A 191 4.12 11.51 -24.12
C HIS A 191 2.66 11.28 -24.54
N PRO A 192 1.72 12.08 -24.04
CA PRO A 192 0.32 11.99 -24.48
C PRO A 192 0.17 12.52 -25.93
N VAL A 193 -0.83 12.02 -26.60
CA VAL A 193 -1.28 12.57 -27.89
C VAL A 193 -1.92 13.94 -27.65
N ALA A 194 -1.62 14.93 -28.49
CA ALA A 194 -2.01 16.32 -28.28
C ALA A 194 -3.50 16.53 -27.97
N CYS A 195 -4.40 15.84 -28.69
CA CYS A 195 -5.84 15.95 -28.45
C CYS A 195 -6.35 15.33 -27.13
N TYR A 196 -5.51 14.54 -26.42
CA TYR A 196 -5.81 13.94 -25.12
C TYR A 196 -5.04 14.58 -23.96
N MET A 197 -4.26 15.62 -24.18
CA MET A 197 -3.36 16.23 -23.21
C MET A 197 -4.10 16.63 -21.93
N GLU A 198 -5.18 17.40 -22.07
CA GLU A 198 -5.97 17.89 -20.93
C GLU A 198 -6.58 16.74 -20.11
N LEU A 199 -7.16 15.75 -20.80
CA LEU A 199 -7.75 14.58 -20.16
C LEU A 199 -6.69 13.73 -19.45
N THR A 200 -5.50 13.60 -20.04
CA THR A 200 -4.35 12.93 -19.42
C THR A 200 -3.98 13.60 -18.10
N TYR A 201 -3.90 14.94 -18.04
CA TYR A 201 -3.58 15.61 -16.79
C TYR A 201 -4.67 15.43 -15.72
N LYS A 202 -5.95 15.37 -16.08
CA LYS A 202 -7.03 15.06 -15.15
C LYS A 202 -6.86 13.66 -14.54
N ILE A 203 -6.52 12.66 -15.36
CA ILE A 203 -6.25 11.29 -14.88
C ILE A 203 -5.02 11.21 -13.98
N ILE A 204 -3.92 11.90 -14.35
CA ILE A 204 -2.70 11.91 -13.52
C ILE A 204 -2.97 12.55 -12.18
N LYS A 205 -3.72 13.66 -12.15
CA LYS A 205 -4.15 14.30 -10.92
C LYS A 205 -5.00 13.38 -10.05
N TYR A 206 -5.94 12.63 -10.64
CA TYR A 206 -6.72 11.63 -9.92
C TYR A 206 -5.85 10.50 -9.36
N ALA A 207 -4.92 9.96 -10.16
CA ALA A 207 -4.03 8.86 -9.75
C ALA A 207 -2.97 9.27 -8.73
N GLN A 208 -2.70 10.57 -8.58
CA GLN A 208 -1.73 11.16 -7.63
C GLN A 208 -0.37 10.43 -7.61
N GLY A 209 0.15 10.03 -8.77
CA GLY A 209 1.46 9.38 -8.90
C GLY A 209 1.50 7.92 -8.42
N VAL A 210 0.37 7.27 -8.08
CA VAL A 210 0.34 5.85 -7.74
C VAL A 210 0.50 5.00 -8.99
N PRO A 211 1.60 4.21 -9.15
CA PRO A 211 1.88 3.46 -10.37
C PRO A 211 0.77 2.50 -10.79
N LEU A 212 0.13 1.82 -9.83
CA LEU A 212 -0.99 0.92 -10.12
C LEU A 212 -2.15 1.68 -10.78
N ALA A 213 -2.56 2.82 -10.20
CA ALA A 213 -3.67 3.62 -10.73
C ALA A 213 -3.34 4.13 -12.15
N LEU A 214 -2.12 4.61 -12.36
CA LEU A 214 -1.67 5.07 -13.68
C LEU A 214 -1.68 3.94 -14.73
N LYS A 215 -1.21 2.74 -14.37
CA LYS A 215 -1.22 1.57 -15.26
C LYS A 215 -2.65 1.12 -15.57
N VAL A 216 -3.48 0.91 -14.55
CA VAL A 216 -4.87 0.44 -14.70
C VAL A 216 -5.68 1.41 -15.54
N LEU A 217 -5.64 2.71 -15.21
CA LEU A 217 -6.39 3.72 -15.95
C LEU A 217 -5.84 3.93 -17.36
N GLY A 218 -4.52 3.89 -17.55
CA GLY A 218 -3.90 3.98 -18.86
C GLY A 218 -4.32 2.84 -19.79
N LEU A 219 -4.29 1.60 -19.31
CA LEU A 219 -4.75 0.43 -20.07
C LEU A 219 -6.26 0.47 -20.32
N PHE A 220 -7.05 0.86 -19.30
CA PHE A 220 -8.50 0.99 -19.43
C PHE A 220 -8.91 2.00 -20.50
N LEU A 221 -8.18 3.12 -20.63
CA LEU A 221 -8.46 4.19 -21.58
C LEU A 221 -7.77 4.00 -22.94
N SER A 222 -6.87 3.03 -23.06
CA SER A 222 -6.14 2.76 -24.30
C SER A 222 -7.10 2.45 -25.45
N ALA A 223 -6.81 3.01 -26.62
CA ALA A 223 -7.60 2.87 -27.87
C ALA A 223 -9.08 3.32 -27.78
N ARG A 224 -9.46 4.04 -26.74
CA ARG A 224 -10.81 4.62 -26.59
C ARG A 224 -10.89 6.02 -27.21
N ARG A 225 -12.09 6.40 -27.67
CA ARG A 225 -12.36 7.72 -28.21
C ARG A 225 -12.39 8.79 -27.13
N LYS A 226 -12.27 10.06 -27.49
CA LYS A 226 -12.19 11.19 -26.57
C LYS A 226 -13.45 11.31 -25.68
N GLU A 227 -14.62 11.08 -26.25
CA GLU A 227 -15.90 11.12 -25.53
C GLU A 227 -15.99 10.03 -24.47
N GLU A 228 -15.39 8.86 -24.72
CA GLU A 228 -15.33 7.78 -23.74
C GLU A 228 -14.37 8.12 -22.59
N TRP A 229 -13.26 8.84 -22.87
CA TRP A 229 -12.37 9.36 -21.84
C TRP A 229 -13.09 10.37 -20.95
N GLU A 230 -13.80 11.33 -21.53
CA GLU A 230 -14.56 12.34 -20.79
C GLU A 230 -15.61 11.68 -19.88
N SER A 231 -16.36 10.72 -20.42
CA SER A 231 -17.34 9.94 -19.66
C SER A 231 -16.68 9.13 -18.53
N ALA A 232 -15.52 8.50 -18.79
CA ALA A 232 -14.79 7.73 -17.79
C ALA A 232 -14.28 8.62 -16.65
N ILE A 233 -13.75 9.82 -16.94
CA ILE A 233 -13.29 10.77 -15.93
C ILE A 233 -14.45 11.20 -15.04
N THR A 234 -15.58 11.58 -15.63
CA THR A 234 -16.79 11.95 -14.86
C THR A 234 -17.28 10.80 -13.99
N LYS A 235 -17.20 9.56 -14.51
CA LYS A 235 -17.55 8.37 -13.71
C LYS A 235 -16.59 8.17 -12.53
N LEU A 236 -15.28 8.38 -12.70
CA LEU A 236 -14.29 8.21 -11.62
C LEU A 236 -14.53 9.17 -10.45
N GLU A 237 -15.11 10.35 -10.67
CA GLU A 237 -15.49 11.30 -9.61
C GLU A 237 -16.59 10.74 -8.68
N THR A 238 -17.37 9.78 -9.14
CA THR A 238 -18.50 9.19 -8.37
C THR A 238 -18.32 7.72 -8.06
N VAL A 239 -17.63 6.97 -8.92
CA VAL A 239 -17.44 5.52 -8.82
C VAL A 239 -15.95 5.18 -9.06
N PRO A 240 -15.18 4.98 -7.99
CA PRO A 240 -13.77 4.60 -8.10
C PRO A 240 -13.56 3.27 -8.84
N HIS A 241 -12.41 3.12 -9.51
CA HIS A 241 -12.10 1.92 -10.27
C HIS A 241 -11.86 0.70 -9.36
N MET A 242 -12.56 -0.40 -9.63
CA MET A 242 -12.56 -1.59 -8.75
C MET A 242 -11.16 -2.14 -8.46
N GLU A 243 -10.34 -2.41 -9.49
CA GLU A 243 -9.00 -2.99 -9.31
C GLU A 243 -8.10 -2.13 -8.40
N ILE A 244 -8.22 -0.81 -8.46
CA ILE A 244 -7.49 0.10 -7.59
C ILE A 244 -7.99 -0.05 -6.16
N GLN A 245 -9.31 -0.07 -5.99
CA GLN A 245 -9.97 -0.18 -4.69
C GLN A 245 -9.62 -1.49 -3.99
N ASP A 246 -9.68 -2.63 -4.70
CA ASP A 246 -9.39 -3.96 -4.15
C ASP A 246 -7.96 -4.05 -3.58
N VAL A 247 -6.97 -3.47 -4.28
CA VAL A 247 -5.59 -3.45 -3.80
C VAL A 247 -5.43 -2.56 -2.56
N LEU A 248 -6.09 -1.40 -2.52
CA LEU A 248 -6.00 -0.47 -1.38
C LEU A 248 -6.74 -1.02 -0.16
N LYS A 249 -7.88 -1.66 -0.38
CA LYS A 249 -8.75 -2.23 0.65
C LYS A 249 -8.04 -3.27 1.53
N ILE A 250 -7.04 -3.98 1.01
CA ILE A 250 -6.24 -4.95 1.78
C ILE A 250 -5.65 -4.34 3.05
N SER A 251 -5.17 -3.10 2.99
CA SER A 251 -4.61 -2.41 4.18
C SER A 251 -5.70 -2.04 5.19
N TYR A 252 -6.87 -1.65 4.71
CA TYR A 252 -8.06 -1.36 5.52
C TYR A 252 -8.63 -2.62 6.20
N ASP A 253 -8.75 -3.72 5.46
CA ASP A 253 -9.25 -5.00 5.99
C ASP A 253 -8.34 -5.59 7.10
N GLY A 254 -7.08 -5.18 7.15
CA GLY A 254 -6.15 -5.54 8.21
C GLY A 254 -6.20 -4.64 9.46
N LEU A 255 -7.16 -3.74 9.57
CA LEU A 255 -7.45 -2.91 10.75
C LEU A 255 -8.45 -3.62 11.67
N ASP A 256 -8.41 -3.31 12.95
CA ASP A 256 -9.50 -3.69 13.85
C ASP A 256 -10.74 -2.79 13.63
N TYR A 257 -11.84 -3.11 14.32
CA TYR A 257 -13.12 -2.41 14.12
C TYR A 257 -13.09 -0.92 14.53
N VAL A 258 -12.29 -0.56 15.55
CA VAL A 258 -12.11 0.83 15.99
C VAL A 258 -11.26 1.60 14.99
N GLU A 259 -10.14 1.03 14.59
CA GLU A 259 -9.24 1.58 13.58
C GLU A 259 -9.95 1.77 12.22
N GLN A 260 -10.81 0.81 11.81
CA GLN A 260 -11.66 0.94 10.62
C GLN A 260 -12.65 2.09 10.75
N ALA A 261 -13.30 2.23 11.92
CA ALA A 261 -14.21 3.34 12.16
C ALA A 261 -13.48 4.69 12.11
N MET A 262 -12.30 4.81 12.73
CA MET A 262 -11.47 6.00 12.68
C MET A 262 -11.04 6.34 11.25
N PHE A 263 -10.62 5.34 10.47
CA PHE A 263 -10.27 5.53 9.06
C PHE A 263 -11.43 6.11 8.25
N LEU A 264 -12.64 5.57 8.42
CA LEU A 264 -13.83 6.04 7.72
C LEU A 264 -14.24 7.45 8.17
N ASP A 265 -14.15 7.78 9.47
CA ASP A 265 -14.42 9.13 9.98
C ASP A 265 -13.41 10.14 9.40
N ILE A 266 -12.13 9.77 9.33
CA ILE A 266 -11.10 10.60 8.72
C ILE A 266 -11.39 10.81 7.23
N ALA A 267 -11.69 9.75 6.48
CA ALA A 267 -11.97 9.82 5.05
C ALA A 267 -13.19 10.72 4.74
N CYS A 268 -14.20 10.72 5.61
CA CYS A 268 -15.42 11.48 5.42
C CYS A 268 -15.32 12.94 5.90
N TYR A 269 -14.62 13.19 7.04
CA TYR A 269 -14.72 14.47 7.74
C TYR A 269 -13.38 15.14 8.08
N PHE A 270 -12.29 14.38 8.29
CA PHE A 270 -11.11 14.92 8.95
C PHE A 270 -9.86 15.05 8.08
N VAL A 271 -9.97 14.81 6.76
CA VAL A 271 -8.85 15.09 5.85
C VAL A 271 -8.57 16.60 5.84
N GLY A 272 -7.33 16.97 6.15
CA GLY A 272 -6.90 18.36 6.30
C GLY A 272 -7.10 18.97 7.70
N ALA A 273 -7.82 18.29 8.59
CA ALA A 273 -8.05 18.75 9.96
C ALA A 273 -6.77 18.75 10.79
N ASN A 274 -6.77 19.57 11.87
CA ASN A 274 -5.70 19.59 12.84
C ASN A 274 -5.68 18.26 13.64
N LYS A 275 -4.49 17.67 13.84
CA LYS A 275 -4.31 16.40 14.54
C LYS A 275 -4.88 16.44 15.96
N ASP A 276 -4.59 17.51 16.72
CA ASP A 276 -4.99 17.60 18.13
C ASP A 276 -6.52 17.69 18.26
N PHE A 277 -7.18 18.39 17.31
CA PHE A 277 -8.64 18.41 17.25
C PHE A 277 -9.22 17.01 17.03
N VAL A 278 -8.62 16.23 16.11
CA VAL A 278 -9.07 14.87 15.79
C VAL A 278 -8.81 13.91 16.96
N ILE A 279 -7.69 14.09 17.68
CA ILE A 279 -7.41 13.34 18.92
C ILE A 279 -8.52 13.60 19.94
N ASN A 280 -8.81 14.87 20.26
CA ASN A 280 -9.83 15.22 21.23
C ASN A 280 -11.22 14.68 20.83
N TYR A 281 -11.53 14.67 19.53
CA TYR A 281 -12.78 14.10 19.01
C TYR A 281 -12.85 12.58 19.27
N PHE A 282 -11.81 11.83 18.94
CA PHE A 282 -11.77 10.38 19.12
C PHE A 282 -11.67 9.97 20.60
N ASP A 283 -10.99 10.76 21.45
CA ASP A 283 -10.98 10.56 22.90
C ASP A 283 -12.37 10.69 23.51
N ALA A 284 -13.15 11.68 23.05
CA ALA A 284 -14.51 11.91 23.54
C ALA A 284 -15.49 10.74 23.23
N ILE A 285 -15.12 9.82 22.34
CA ILE A 285 -15.90 8.64 21.96
C ILE A 285 -15.18 7.31 22.27
N ASP A 286 -14.16 7.35 23.14
CA ASP A 286 -13.39 6.19 23.62
C ASP A 286 -12.70 5.37 22.51
N PHE A 287 -12.18 6.04 21.46
CA PHE A 287 -11.54 5.38 20.29
C PHE A 287 -10.02 5.25 20.39
N PHE A 288 -9.40 5.54 21.51
CA PHE A 288 -7.96 5.40 21.76
C PHE A 288 -7.09 6.02 20.64
N PRO A 289 -7.19 7.34 20.36
CA PRO A 289 -6.67 7.96 19.13
C PRO A 289 -5.14 7.90 18.98
N GLU A 290 -4.37 7.88 20.05
CA GLU A 290 -2.90 7.83 19.94
C GLU A 290 -2.43 6.55 19.27
N ILE A 291 -2.95 5.41 19.70
CA ILE A 291 -2.61 4.12 19.09
C ILE A 291 -3.28 3.96 17.71
N GLY A 292 -4.55 4.35 17.58
CA GLY A 292 -5.30 4.22 16.33
C GLY A 292 -4.72 5.06 15.20
N LEU A 293 -4.42 6.34 15.42
CA LEU A 293 -3.75 7.19 14.42
C LEU A 293 -2.34 6.67 14.08
N GLY A 294 -1.60 6.18 15.08
CA GLY A 294 -0.30 5.53 14.87
C GLY A 294 -0.41 4.34 13.91
N ARG A 295 -1.40 3.46 14.14
CA ARG A 295 -1.65 2.30 13.27
C ARG A 295 -2.05 2.69 11.85
N LEU A 296 -2.89 3.72 11.68
CA LEU A 296 -3.27 4.23 10.36
C LEU A 296 -2.05 4.79 9.61
N VAL A 297 -1.14 5.48 10.30
CA VAL A 297 0.13 5.95 9.71
C VAL A 297 1.03 4.79 9.34
N ASP A 298 1.21 3.81 10.22
CA ASP A 298 2.07 2.63 9.99
C ASP A 298 1.59 1.81 8.78
N LYS A 299 0.27 1.73 8.56
CA LYS A 299 -0.33 1.07 7.39
C LYS A 299 -0.35 1.94 6.13
N SER A 300 0.27 3.12 6.16
CA SER A 300 0.28 4.09 5.05
C SER A 300 -1.13 4.51 4.60
N LEU A 301 -2.12 4.48 5.48
CA LEU A 301 -3.50 4.88 5.20
C LEU A 301 -3.72 6.38 5.38
N ILE A 302 -2.95 6.99 6.29
CA ILE A 302 -2.89 8.44 6.48
C ILE A 302 -1.45 8.89 6.64
N THR A 303 -1.22 10.19 6.50
CA THR A 303 0.04 10.84 6.89
C THR A 303 -0.28 12.05 7.77
N ILE A 304 0.65 12.41 8.67
CA ILE A 304 0.54 13.60 9.51
C ILE A 304 1.67 14.55 9.13
N SER A 305 1.32 15.74 8.66
CA SER A 305 2.28 16.75 8.23
C SER A 305 1.83 18.13 8.70
N CYS A 306 2.73 18.90 9.32
CA CYS A 306 2.42 20.22 9.89
C CYS A 306 1.20 20.20 10.82
N ASN A 307 1.10 19.20 11.67
CA ASN A 307 -0.02 18.94 12.60
C ASN A 307 -1.39 18.80 11.91
N LYS A 308 -1.42 18.39 10.63
CA LYS A 308 -2.64 18.13 9.87
C LYS A 308 -2.66 16.68 9.39
N ILE A 309 -3.86 16.06 9.48
CA ILE A 309 -4.11 14.73 8.93
C ILE A 309 -4.27 14.86 7.41
N ARG A 310 -3.52 14.07 6.68
CA ARG A 310 -3.60 13.95 5.22
C ARG A 310 -3.90 12.52 4.83
N MET A 311 -4.63 12.36 3.77
CA MET A 311 -4.98 11.08 3.19
C MET A 311 -4.86 11.18 1.66
N HIS A 312 -4.38 10.15 1.02
CA HIS A 312 -4.35 10.06 -0.44
C HIS A 312 -5.79 10.00 -0.99
N ASP A 313 -6.12 10.72 -2.06
CA ASP A 313 -7.50 10.81 -2.59
C ASP A 313 -8.08 9.43 -2.92
N LEU A 314 -7.28 8.51 -3.48
CA LEU A 314 -7.72 7.13 -3.75
C LEU A 314 -8.12 6.36 -2.48
N LEU A 315 -7.47 6.64 -1.34
CA LEU A 315 -7.83 6.06 -0.04
C LEU A 315 -9.08 6.75 0.53
N GLN A 316 -9.21 8.05 0.34
CA GLN A 316 -10.40 8.80 0.72
C GLN A 316 -11.63 8.32 -0.05
N ASP A 317 -11.51 8.16 -1.36
CA ASP A 317 -12.57 7.64 -2.22
C ASP A 317 -12.97 6.21 -1.83
N MET A 318 -11.98 5.38 -1.45
CA MET A 318 -12.23 4.03 -0.94
C MET A 318 -13.03 4.08 0.37
N GLY A 319 -12.61 4.90 1.33
CA GLY A 319 -13.31 5.03 2.61
C GLY A 319 -14.75 5.51 2.43
N ARG A 320 -14.95 6.53 1.63
CA ARG A 320 -16.28 7.07 1.30
C ARG A 320 -17.17 6.05 0.61
N LYS A 321 -16.60 5.24 -0.30
CA LYS A 321 -17.33 4.16 -0.97
C LYS A 321 -17.74 3.06 0.01
N ILE A 322 -16.83 2.61 0.88
CA ILE A 322 -17.13 1.60 1.90
C ILE A 322 -18.27 2.06 2.81
N ASP A 323 -18.23 3.30 3.27
CA ASP A 323 -19.27 3.88 4.12
C ASP A 323 -20.63 3.93 3.39
N ARG A 324 -20.63 4.34 2.12
CA ARG A 324 -21.83 4.44 1.31
C ARG A 324 -22.43 3.08 0.96
N GLU A 325 -21.61 2.07 0.65
CA GLU A 325 -22.08 0.70 0.34
C GLU A 325 -22.81 0.06 1.52
N ALA A 326 -22.41 0.39 2.75
CA ALA A 326 -23.10 -0.08 3.96
C ALA A 326 -24.55 0.43 4.07
N ALA A 327 -24.93 1.43 3.29
CA ALA A 327 -26.22 2.11 3.35
C ALA A 327 -26.97 2.26 2.01
N ILE A 328 -26.56 1.53 0.97
CA ILE A 328 -27.07 1.65 -0.41
C ILE A 328 -28.61 1.67 -0.50
N ASN A 329 -29.32 0.98 0.38
CA ASN A 329 -30.78 0.87 0.35
C ASN A 329 -31.50 1.75 1.36
N ASN A 330 -30.79 2.50 2.22
CA ASN A 330 -31.40 3.34 3.23
C ASN A 330 -30.44 4.42 3.75
N PRO A 331 -30.46 5.65 3.19
CA PRO A 331 -29.60 6.76 3.63
C PRO A 331 -29.73 7.07 5.13
N GLY A 332 -30.89 6.84 5.72
CA GLY A 332 -31.11 6.99 7.17
C GLY A 332 -30.40 5.95 8.06
N LYS A 333 -29.76 4.94 7.45
CA LYS A 333 -28.86 3.98 8.12
C LYS A 333 -27.38 4.30 7.95
N CYS A 334 -27.04 5.30 7.11
CA CYS A 334 -25.67 5.79 7.01
C CYS A 334 -25.19 6.23 8.38
N ARG A 335 -24.05 5.71 8.82
CA ARG A 335 -23.38 6.18 10.03
C ARG A 335 -22.73 7.56 9.83
N ARG A 336 -22.37 7.89 8.55
CA ARG A 336 -21.65 9.11 8.16
C ARG A 336 -22.39 9.80 7.00
N LEU A 337 -22.93 10.98 7.25
CA LEU A 337 -23.54 11.81 6.20
C LEU A 337 -22.52 12.88 5.76
N TRP A 338 -21.75 12.57 4.76
CA TRP A 338 -20.75 13.46 4.20
C TRP A 338 -21.14 14.01 2.81
N HIS A 339 -22.06 13.34 2.09
CA HIS A 339 -22.47 13.75 0.76
C HIS A 339 -23.74 14.63 0.84
N HIS A 340 -23.71 15.83 0.23
CA HIS A 340 -24.77 16.83 0.32
C HIS A 340 -26.16 16.32 -0.06
N LYS A 341 -26.26 15.42 -1.07
CA LYS A 341 -27.56 14.85 -1.50
C LYS A 341 -28.15 13.95 -0.42
N ASP A 342 -27.30 13.12 0.21
CA ASP A 342 -27.72 12.19 1.27
C ASP A 342 -28.13 12.98 2.52
N VAL A 343 -27.39 14.05 2.85
CA VAL A 343 -27.75 15.01 3.92
C VAL A 343 -29.11 15.63 3.66
N ASN A 344 -29.32 16.18 2.46
CA ASN A 344 -30.60 16.81 2.10
C ASN A 344 -31.76 15.80 2.12
N GLU A 345 -31.56 14.58 1.65
CA GLU A 345 -32.57 13.55 1.69
C GLU A 345 -32.96 13.15 3.11
N VAL A 346 -31.98 12.94 3.98
CA VAL A 346 -32.22 12.60 5.39
C VAL A 346 -32.92 13.72 6.14
N LEU A 347 -32.49 14.97 5.93
CA LEU A 347 -33.11 16.14 6.57
C LEU A 347 -34.52 16.39 6.04
N SER A 348 -34.73 16.35 4.71
CA SER A 348 -36.05 16.63 4.10
C SER A 348 -37.10 15.56 4.44
N LYS A 349 -36.68 14.30 4.56
CA LYS A 349 -37.59 13.17 4.90
C LYS A 349 -37.68 12.89 6.40
N ASN A 350 -37.03 13.69 7.25
CA ASN A 350 -36.95 13.53 8.70
C ASN A 350 -36.54 12.10 9.13
N LEU A 351 -35.60 11.50 8.39
CA LEU A 351 -35.13 10.13 8.60
C LEU A 351 -34.08 10.02 9.71
N VAL A 352 -33.86 11.09 10.47
CA VAL A 352 -32.85 11.15 11.54
C VAL A 352 -33.28 10.23 12.67
N ARG A 353 -32.61 9.09 12.81
CA ARG A 353 -32.68 8.29 14.03
C ARG A 353 -31.70 8.86 15.07
N ASN A 354 -31.97 8.72 16.36
CA ASN A 354 -31.28 9.28 17.52
C ASN A 354 -29.72 9.15 17.52
N TYR A 355 -29.12 8.30 16.70
CA TYR A 355 -27.68 8.14 16.53
C TYR A 355 -26.99 9.30 15.80
N PHE A 356 -27.74 10.12 15.05
CA PHE A 356 -27.20 11.21 14.23
C PHE A 356 -26.82 12.46 15.04
N TYR A 357 -27.48 12.68 16.17
CA TYR A 357 -27.30 13.88 16.98
C TYR A 357 -25.88 14.04 17.50
N TYR A 358 -25.19 12.94 17.80
CA TYR A 358 -23.85 12.98 18.40
C TYR A 358 -22.73 13.23 17.40
N HIS A 359 -22.85 12.77 16.17
CA HIS A 359 -21.78 12.95 15.15
C HIS A 359 -21.88 14.29 14.40
N PHE A 360 -23.05 14.79 14.14
CA PHE A 360 -23.23 16.01 13.34
C PHE A 360 -23.12 17.30 14.16
N PHE A 361 -23.66 17.33 15.37
CA PHE A 361 -23.63 18.52 16.23
C PHE A 361 -22.33 18.70 17.03
N GLY A 362 -21.57 17.67 17.31
CA GLY A 362 -20.26 17.76 17.97
C GLY A 362 -19.22 18.55 17.15
N ILE A 363 -19.35 18.56 15.82
CA ILE A 363 -18.43 19.28 14.92
C ILE A 363 -18.80 20.76 14.75
N GLN A 364 -20.07 21.14 14.90
CA GLN A 364 -20.52 22.53 14.67
C GLN A 364 -20.47 23.46 15.88
N ILE A 365 -20.37 22.95 17.09
CA ILE A 365 -20.36 23.80 18.30
C ILE A 365 -19.10 24.68 18.42
N GLY A 366 -18.06 24.43 17.61
CA GLY A 366 -16.82 25.22 17.63
C GLY A 366 -16.74 26.43 16.71
N THR A 367 -17.62 26.59 15.69
CA THR A 367 -17.40 27.60 14.63
C THR A 367 -18.62 28.32 14.04
N LEU A 368 -19.86 28.08 14.46
CA LEU A 368 -21.01 28.82 13.93
C LEU A 368 -21.92 29.32 15.05
N SER A 369 -22.02 30.64 15.17
CA SER A 369 -23.03 31.30 15.99
C SER A 369 -24.43 30.92 15.48
N GLU A 370 -25.37 30.75 16.41
CA GLU A 370 -26.75 30.25 16.24
C GLU A 370 -27.63 30.98 15.18
N ARG A 371 -27.07 31.85 14.34
CA ARG A 371 -27.85 32.68 13.40
C ARG A 371 -27.88 32.23 11.94
N THR A 372 -27.21 31.16 11.55
CA THR A 372 -27.06 30.78 10.11
C THR A 372 -27.75 29.46 9.73
N ILE A 373 -28.50 28.82 10.62
CA ILE A 373 -29.15 27.52 10.33
C ILE A 373 -30.61 27.65 9.89
N PHE A 374 -31.21 28.84 9.94
CA PHE A 374 -32.62 29.09 9.57
C PHE A 374 -32.79 30.24 8.55
N GLN A 375 -31.99 30.29 7.48
CA GLN A 375 -32.33 30.99 6.27
C GLN A 375 -32.12 30.15 5.04
#